data_548496a9b667a5b786e23f23bf797bd4
#
_entry.id   548496a9b667a5b786e23f23bf797bd4
#
_cell.length_a   1.000
_cell.length_b   1.000
_cell.length_c   1.000
_cell.angle_alpha   90.00
_cell.angle_beta   90.00
_cell.angle_gamma   90.00
#
_symmetry.space_group_name_H-M   'P 1'
#
loop_
_entity.id
_entity.type
_entity.pdbx_description
1 polymer ?
#
loop_
_entity_poly.entity_id
_entity_poly.type
_entity_poly.pdbx_seq_one_letter_code
_entity_poly.pdbx_strand_id
1 'polypeptide(L)'
;FSLGFTAENTVRLKWQATEDTLEPTAHPTAYVVYTAMGNSGYDNGTVVRQPSYDISITPGVQYNFKVTAINRGGESFPTEELSAYRQEGATKTILVVNGFERLSGPAVINDEIQQGFDLDKDPGVSYGLTAGWNGRQQNFDTAQMGIEGPAGLGYGGDELAGHFIMGNDFSAVKTHTEAIA
;
A
#
# COMPACT_ATOMS: atom_id res chain seq x y z
N PHE A 1 -4.92 -7.53 0.89
CA PHE A 1 -5.07 -7.35 2.33
C PHE A 1 -6.53 -7.04 2.63
N SER A 2 -7.10 -7.67 3.64
CA SER A 2 -8.50 -7.48 4.05
C SER A 2 -8.63 -7.53 5.57
N LEU A 3 -9.69 -6.89 6.06
CA LEU A 3 -10.01 -6.79 7.46
C LEU A 3 -11.52 -6.99 7.67
N GLY A 4 -11.91 -7.69 8.70
CA GLY A 4 -13.32 -7.87 9.05
C GLY A 4 -13.52 -8.29 10.49
N PHE A 5 -14.68 -7.96 11.04
CA PHE A 5 -15.08 -8.42 12.38
C PHE A 5 -15.41 -9.90 12.36
N THR A 6 -14.85 -10.66 13.32
CA THR A 6 -15.16 -12.07 13.54
C THR A 6 -15.97 -12.28 14.82
N ALA A 7 -15.92 -11.33 15.73
CA ALA A 7 -16.71 -11.25 16.94
C ALA A 7 -16.96 -9.78 17.28
N GLU A 8 -17.72 -9.51 18.31
CA GLU A 8 -18.13 -8.15 18.66
C GLU A 8 -16.97 -7.17 18.74
N ASN A 9 -15.87 -7.54 19.35
CA ASN A 9 -14.68 -6.70 19.53
C ASN A 9 -13.41 -7.37 18.99
N THR A 10 -13.56 -8.29 18.04
CA THR A 10 -12.40 -8.98 17.44
C THR A 10 -12.38 -8.76 15.94
N VAL A 11 -11.26 -8.27 15.46
CA VAL A 11 -11.00 -8.04 14.05
C VAL A 11 -10.01 -9.10 13.56
N ARG A 12 -10.29 -9.67 12.40
CA ARG A 12 -9.37 -10.55 11.68
C ARG A 12 -8.79 -9.84 10.50
N LEU A 13 -7.48 -9.79 10.47
CA LEU A 13 -6.67 -9.39 9.33
C LEU A 13 -6.35 -10.63 8.50
N LYS A 14 -6.40 -10.49 7.16
CA LYS A 14 -5.98 -11.54 6.22
C LYS A 14 -5.23 -10.93 5.07
N TRP A 15 -4.19 -11.59 4.65
CA TRP A 15 -3.41 -11.22 3.46
C TRP A 15 -3.00 -12.45 2.68
N GLN A 16 -2.49 -12.22 1.50
CA GLN A 16 -1.90 -13.25 0.66
C GLN A 16 -0.41 -13.00 0.57
N ALA A 17 0.39 -14.05 0.70
CA ALA A 17 1.80 -13.95 0.35
C ALA A 17 1.90 -13.68 -1.15
N THR A 18 2.66 -12.68 -1.52
CA THR A 18 3.11 -12.52 -2.90
C THR A 18 4.47 -13.20 -3.00
N GLU A 19 4.56 -14.21 -3.83
CA GLU A 19 5.80 -14.96 -4.05
C GLU A 19 6.35 -14.59 -5.42
N ASP A 20 7.62 -14.22 -5.44
CA ASP A 20 8.35 -14.12 -6.68
C ASP A 20 8.84 -15.51 -7.07
N THR A 21 8.30 -16.05 -8.15
CA THR A 21 8.66 -17.38 -8.63
C THR A 21 10.06 -17.44 -9.25
N LEU A 22 10.62 -16.29 -9.59
CA LEU A 22 11.97 -16.17 -10.16
C LEU A 22 13.04 -16.02 -9.08
N GLU A 23 12.66 -15.61 -7.87
CA GLU A 23 13.57 -15.40 -6.75
C GLU A 23 13.13 -16.20 -5.51
N PRO A 24 13.52 -17.46 -5.42
CA PRO A 24 13.11 -18.33 -4.30
C PRO A 24 13.53 -17.82 -2.91
N THR A 25 14.57 -16.97 -2.84
CA THR A 25 15.04 -16.39 -1.57
C THR A 25 14.15 -15.26 -1.09
N ALA A 26 13.28 -14.73 -1.95
CA ALA A 26 12.30 -13.70 -1.60
C ALA A 26 11.10 -14.24 -0.81
N HIS A 27 10.98 -15.56 -0.67
CA HIS A 27 9.87 -16.19 0.04
C HIS A 27 9.75 -15.68 1.49
N PRO A 28 8.57 -15.20 1.93
CA PRO A 28 8.36 -14.75 3.29
C PRO A 28 8.44 -15.90 4.29
N THR A 29 9.17 -15.72 5.37
CA THR A 29 9.25 -16.67 6.48
C THR A 29 8.31 -16.33 7.63
N ALA A 30 7.93 -15.07 7.74
CA ALA A 30 6.95 -14.56 8.68
C ALA A 30 6.46 -13.16 8.22
N TYR A 31 5.56 -12.59 8.98
CA TYR A 31 4.98 -11.27 8.75
C TYR A 31 5.04 -10.44 10.02
N VAL A 32 5.05 -9.13 9.91
CA VAL A 32 4.91 -8.21 11.03
C VAL A 32 3.60 -7.43 10.86
N VAL A 33 2.74 -7.53 11.85
CA VAL A 33 1.51 -6.75 11.92
C VAL A 33 1.76 -5.54 12.80
N TYR A 34 1.64 -4.36 12.24
CA TYR A 34 1.74 -3.09 12.95
C TYR A 34 0.35 -2.55 13.26
N THR A 35 0.18 -2.05 14.47
CA THR A 35 -1.08 -1.50 14.96
C THR A 35 -0.88 -0.06 15.44
N ALA A 36 -1.79 0.82 15.07
CA ALA A 36 -1.89 2.17 15.63
C ALA A 36 -3.32 2.42 16.14
N MET A 37 -3.45 3.20 17.20
CA MET A 37 -4.74 3.60 17.77
C MET A 37 -4.99 5.08 17.52
N GLY A 38 -6.10 5.43 16.90
CA GLY A 38 -6.43 6.80 16.52
C GLY A 38 -5.31 7.42 15.68
N ASN A 39 -4.83 8.56 16.09
CA ASN A 39 -3.74 9.30 15.44
C ASN A 39 -2.36 9.03 16.07
N SER A 40 -2.22 7.99 16.89
CA SER A 40 -0.92 7.58 17.42
C SER A 40 -0.03 6.99 16.33
N GLY A 41 1.27 6.95 16.59
CA GLY A 41 2.20 6.17 15.78
C GLY A 41 1.93 4.67 15.86
N TYR A 42 2.49 3.93 14.92
CA TYR A 42 2.46 2.47 14.94
C TYR A 42 3.32 1.93 16.09
N ASP A 43 2.90 0.79 16.61
CA ASP A 43 3.65 0.02 17.60
C ASP A 43 4.92 -0.60 16.98
N ASN A 44 5.64 -1.41 17.77
CA ASN A 44 6.84 -2.12 17.30
C ASN A 44 6.53 -3.37 16.48
N GLY A 45 5.24 -3.62 16.20
CA GLY A 45 4.78 -4.75 15.41
C GLY A 45 4.76 -6.08 16.16
N THR A 46 3.85 -6.94 15.71
CA THR A 46 3.71 -8.32 16.19
C THR A 46 4.09 -9.29 15.09
N VAL A 47 5.08 -10.14 15.34
CA VAL A 47 5.53 -11.15 14.38
C VAL A 47 4.57 -12.33 14.36
N VAL A 48 4.06 -12.67 13.19
CA VAL A 48 3.15 -13.80 12.96
C VAL A 48 3.64 -14.65 11.80
N ARG A 49 3.34 -15.96 11.83
CA ARG A 49 3.78 -16.91 10.79
C ARG A 49 2.66 -17.33 9.83
N GLN A 50 1.44 -17.00 10.18
CA GLN A 50 0.27 -17.28 9.35
C GLN A 50 -0.15 -16.01 8.62
N PRO A 51 -0.70 -16.09 7.40
CA PRO A 51 -1.18 -14.92 6.66
C PRO A 51 -2.52 -14.39 7.20
N SER A 52 -2.71 -14.46 8.51
CA SER A 52 -3.85 -13.93 9.23
C SER A 52 -3.51 -13.64 10.68
N TYR A 53 -4.22 -12.67 11.25
CA TYR A 53 -4.06 -12.29 12.65
C TYR A 53 -5.37 -11.76 13.22
N ASP A 54 -5.71 -12.24 14.42
CA ASP A 54 -6.88 -11.77 15.16
C ASP A 54 -6.43 -10.83 16.27
N ILE A 55 -7.09 -9.69 16.35
CA ILE A 55 -6.81 -8.68 17.36
C ILE A 55 -8.10 -8.20 18.02
N SER A 56 -8.08 -8.06 19.33
CA SER A 56 -9.19 -7.43 20.07
C SER A 56 -9.05 -5.92 20.02
N ILE A 57 -10.16 -5.24 19.74
CA ILE A 57 -10.24 -3.80 19.71
C ILE A 57 -11.17 -3.27 20.78
N THR A 58 -10.96 -2.03 21.20
CA THR A 58 -11.81 -1.32 22.16
C THR A 58 -12.84 -0.50 21.41
N PRO A 59 -14.16 -0.63 21.74
CA PRO A 59 -15.17 0.24 21.16
C PRO A 59 -14.86 1.73 21.39
N GLY A 60 -15.22 2.56 20.42
CA GLY A 60 -14.94 4.00 20.45
C GLY A 60 -13.51 4.39 20.07
N VAL A 61 -12.65 3.41 19.75
CA VAL A 61 -11.27 3.66 19.33
C VAL A 61 -11.08 3.15 17.90
N GLN A 62 -10.56 3.98 17.04
CA GLN A 62 -10.12 3.57 15.71
C GLN A 62 -8.78 2.85 15.81
N TYR A 63 -8.70 1.72 15.15
CA TYR A 63 -7.46 0.95 14.99
C TYR A 63 -7.06 0.94 13.53
N ASN A 64 -5.77 1.17 13.29
CA ASN A 64 -5.18 1.17 11.97
C ASN A 64 -4.12 0.08 11.89
N PHE A 65 -4.08 -0.63 10.77
CA PHE A 65 -3.22 -1.79 10.58
C PHE A 65 -2.49 -1.72 9.26
N LYS A 66 -1.25 -2.18 9.27
CA LYS A 66 -0.46 -2.50 8.09
C LYS A 66 0.35 -3.75 8.35
N VAL A 67 0.73 -4.45 7.29
CA VAL A 67 1.49 -5.70 7.38
C VAL A 67 2.69 -5.63 6.48
N THR A 68 3.81 -6.14 6.95
CA THR A 68 5.02 -6.37 6.16
C THR A 68 5.34 -7.86 6.12
N ALA A 69 6.12 -8.26 5.15
CA ALA A 69 6.68 -9.61 5.06
C ALA A 69 8.16 -9.56 5.47
N ILE A 70 8.62 -10.60 6.15
CA ILE A 70 10.03 -10.72 6.56
C ILE A 70 10.63 -12.04 6.13
N ASN A 71 11.90 -11.97 5.77
CA ASN A 71 12.76 -13.12 5.49
C ASN A 71 14.20 -12.84 5.92
N ARG A 72 15.16 -13.66 5.49
CA ARG A 72 16.57 -13.44 5.78
C ARG A 72 17.16 -12.18 5.14
N GLY A 73 16.57 -11.69 4.08
CA GLY A 73 16.99 -10.48 3.36
C GLY A 73 16.54 -9.19 4.04
N GLY A 74 15.55 -9.27 4.93
CA GLY A 74 15.00 -8.09 5.62
C GLY A 74 13.49 -8.06 5.66
N GLU A 75 12.96 -6.85 5.72
CA GLU A 75 11.54 -6.54 5.82
C GLU A 75 11.08 -5.80 4.56
N SER A 76 9.91 -6.20 4.04
CA SER A 76 9.31 -5.60 2.85
C SER A 76 8.70 -4.22 3.13
N PHE A 77 8.36 -3.50 2.07
CA PHE A 77 7.42 -2.39 2.19
C PHE A 77 6.08 -2.89 2.77
N PRO A 78 5.37 -2.03 3.52
CA PRO A 78 4.10 -2.41 4.11
C PRO A 78 2.98 -2.50 3.05
N THR A 79 1.91 -3.19 3.44
CA THR A 79 0.63 -3.12 2.76
C THR A 79 0.03 -1.71 2.86
N GLU A 80 -1.08 -1.48 2.18
CA GLU A 80 -1.96 -0.36 2.49
C GLU A 80 -2.40 -0.37 3.95
N GLU A 81 -2.80 0.81 4.46
CA GLU A 81 -3.39 0.92 5.79
C GLU A 81 -4.87 0.56 5.72
N LEU A 82 -5.28 -0.42 6.51
CA LEU A 82 -6.70 -0.71 6.76
C LEU A 82 -7.08 -0.31 8.16
N SER A 83 -8.35 0.04 8.35
CA SER A 83 -8.85 0.54 9.62
C SER A 83 -10.09 -0.21 10.08
N ALA A 84 -10.23 -0.32 11.38
CA ALA A 84 -11.43 -0.78 12.05
C ALA A 84 -11.87 0.22 13.10
N TYR A 85 -13.15 0.45 13.16
CA TYR A 85 -13.79 1.23 14.21
C TYR A 85 -15.07 0.52 14.62
N ARG A 86 -15.31 0.43 15.93
CA ARG A 86 -16.54 -0.09 16.49
C ARG A 86 -17.18 0.93 17.40
N GLN A 87 -18.34 1.39 17.04
CA GLN A 87 -19.15 2.21 17.93
C GLN A 87 -19.97 1.30 18.86
N GLU A 88 -19.99 1.62 20.13
CA GLU A 88 -20.82 0.90 21.10
C GLU A 88 -22.30 1.05 20.73
N GLY A 89 -23.04 -0.08 20.78
CA GLY A 89 -24.43 -0.11 20.40
C GLY A 89 -24.73 0.00 18.90
N ALA A 90 -23.73 0.00 18.04
CA ALA A 90 -23.94 0.03 16.59
C ALA A 90 -24.74 -1.19 16.10
N THR A 91 -25.80 -0.92 15.35
CA THR A 91 -26.66 -1.95 14.73
C THR A 91 -26.42 -2.13 13.25
N LYS A 92 -25.54 -1.30 12.65
CA LYS A 92 -25.22 -1.35 11.23
C LYS A 92 -23.71 -1.50 11.04
N THR A 93 -23.33 -2.11 9.93
CA THR A 93 -21.94 -2.23 9.52
C THR A 93 -21.73 -1.46 8.24
N ILE A 94 -20.66 -0.69 8.17
CA ILE A 94 -20.19 -0.01 6.98
C ILE A 94 -18.94 -0.76 6.49
N LEU A 95 -18.94 -1.12 5.23
CA LEU A 95 -17.76 -1.67 4.56
C LEU A 95 -17.10 -0.59 3.73
N VAL A 96 -15.82 -0.33 3.99
CA VAL A 96 -14.99 0.54 3.17
C VAL A 96 -14.17 -0.34 2.23
N VAL A 97 -14.37 -0.16 0.92
CA VAL A 97 -13.61 -0.87 -0.10
C VAL A 97 -12.65 0.10 -0.76
N ASN A 98 -11.36 -0.16 -0.59
CA ASN A 98 -10.33 0.57 -1.33
C ASN A 98 -10.22 -0.02 -2.74
N GLY A 99 -10.72 0.73 -3.72
CA GLY A 99 -10.64 0.38 -5.14
C GLY A 99 -9.50 1.08 -5.88
N PHE A 100 -8.65 1.81 -5.16
CA PHE A 100 -7.50 2.47 -5.77
C PHE A 100 -6.35 1.49 -5.90
N GLU A 101 -5.84 1.35 -7.11
CA GLU A 101 -4.60 0.64 -7.33
C GLU A 101 -3.43 1.43 -6.73
N ARG A 102 -2.39 0.72 -6.35
CA ARG A 102 -1.12 1.35 -6.04
C ARG A 102 -0.69 2.18 -7.24
N LEU A 103 -0.19 3.37 -6.96
CA LEU A 103 0.53 4.12 -7.96
C LEU A 103 1.62 3.23 -8.57
N SER A 104 1.72 3.23 -9.87
CA SER A 104 2.65 2.38 -10.60
C SER A 104 4.07 2.55 -10.10
N GLY A 105 4.76 1.45 -9.94
CA GLY A 105 6.19 1.44 -9.80
C GLY A 105 6.87 1.93 -11.09
N PRO A 106 8.20 1.90 -11.14
CA PRO A 106 8.95 2.23 -12.34
C PRO A 106 8.56 1.35 -13.52
N ALA A 107 8.79 1.86 -14.74
CA ALA A 107 8.58 1.06 -15.94
C ALA A 107 9.39 -0.23 -15.90
N VAL A 108 8.72 -1.36 -16.09
CA VAL A 108 9.36 -2.67 -16.06
C VAL A 108 9.96 -3.00 -17.42
N ILE A 109 11.21 -3.43 -17.41
CA ILE A 109 11.85 -4.10 -18.54
C ILE A 109 11.80 -5.60 -18.23
N ASN A 110 11.19 -6.35 -19.11
CA ASN A 110 11.13 -7.81 -18.98
C ASN A 110 11.16 -8.42 -20.39
N ASP A 111 12.34 -8.50 -20.97
CA ASP A 111 12.59 -9.13 -22.26
C ASP A 111 13.61 -10.28 -22.11
N GLU A 112 13.95 -10.94 -23.21
CA GLU A 112 14.86 -12.08 -23.20
C GLU A 112 16.32 -11.71 -22.86
N ILE A 113 16.67 -10.42 -22.93
CA ILE A 113 18.05 -9.90 -22.79
C ILE A 113 18.20 -9.16 -21.47
N GLN A 114 17.15 -8.39 -21.07
CA GLN A 114 17.18 -7.51 -19.91
C GLN A 114 15.97 -7.68 -19.04
N GLN A 115 16.20 -7.65 -17.73
CA GLN A 115 15.14 -7.61 -16.72
C GLN A 115 15.49 -6.52 -15.71
N GLY A 116 14.49 -5.75 -15.31
CA GLY A 116 14.68 -4.65 -14.36
C GLY A 116 13.71 -3.51 -14.54
N PHE A 117 14.20 -2.30 -14.27
CA PHE A 117 13.39 -1.09 -14.33
C PHE A 117 14.05 -0.06 -15.23
N ASP A 118 13.25 0.58 -16.08
CA ASP A 118 13.67 1.73 -16.88
C ASP A 118 13.24 3.01 -16.14
N LEU A 119 14.14 3.52 -15.32
CA LEU A 119 13.89 4.72 -14.53
C LEU A 119 13.94 6.01 -15.35
N ASP A 120 14.51 5.97 -16.55
CA ASP A 120 14.50 7.11 -17.47
C ASP A 120 13.14 7.22 -18.16
N LYS A 121 12.50 6.09 -18.43
CA LYS A 121 11.17 6.04 -19.06
C LYS A 121 10.07 6.37 -18.08
N ASP A 122 10.12 5.76 -16.89
CA ASP A 122 9.20 6.01 -15.79
C ASP A 122 9.89 5.72 -14.46
N PRO A 123 10.27 6.74 -13.70
CA PRO A 123 10.88 6.53 -12.39
C PRO A 123 9.91 6.04 -11.32
N GLY A 124 8.61 5.97 -11.63
CA GLY A 124 7.57 5.68 -10.64
C GLY A 124 7.25 6.89 -9.76
N VAL A 125 6.33 6.70 -8.83
CA VAL A 125 5.89 7.71 -7.87
C VAL A 125 6.42 7.34 -6.48
N SER A 126 6.84 8.34 -5.71
CA SER A 126 7.31 8.13 -4.34
C SER A 126 6.22 7.48 -3.48
N TYR A 127 6.66 6.63 -2.57
CA TYR A 127 5.80 5.99 -1.59
C TYR A 127 5.71 6.84 -0.31
N GLY A 128 4.50 6.90 0.27
CA GLY A 128 4.26 7.58 1.53
C GLY A 128 4.00 9.08 1.40
N LEU A 129 4.06 9.78 2.51
CA LEU A 129 3.81 11.22 2.60
C LEU A 129 5.00 12.09 2.18
N THR A 130 6.14 11.47 1.90
CA THR A 130 7.33 12.17 1.46
C THR A 130 7.19 12.53 -0.01
N ALA A 131 7.46 13.78 -0.34
CA ALA A 131 7.52 14.22 -1.71
C ALA A 131 8.65 13.50 -2.45
N GLY A 132 8.36 12.97 -3.63
CA GLY A 132 9.32 12.32 -4.50
C GLY A 132 9.65 13.17 -5.72
N TRP A 133 10.87 13.02 -6.18
CA TRP A 133 11.32 13.68 -7.41
C TRP A 133 10.72 12.97 -8.63
N ASN A 134 10.03 13.71 -9.49
CA ASN A 134 9.40 13.17 -10.69
C ASN A 134 10.39 12.85 -11.81
N GLY A 135 11.63 13.26 -11.63
CA GLY A 135 12.69 12.97 -12.59
C GLY A 135 12.41 13.56 -13.97
N ARG A 136 12.64 12.73 -14.97
CA ARG A 136 12.38 13.07 -16.37
C ARG A 136 11.03 12.63 -16.88
N GLN A 137 10.27 11.96 -16.06
CA GLN A 137 8.94 11.54 -16.42
C GLN A 137 8.07 12.75 -16.70
N GLN A 138 7.46 12.77 -17.84
CA GLN A 138 6.94 13.98 -18.39
C GLN A 138 5.51 13.86 -18.86
N ASN A 139 5.17 12.76 -19.46
CA ASN A 139 4.01 12.72 -20.33
C ASN A 139 2.93 11.82 -19.76
N PHE A 140 2.10 12.42 -18.93
CA PHE A 140 0.81 11.84 -18.58
C PHE A 140 -0.31 12.33 -19.50
N ASP A 141 0.03 12.92 -20.63
CA ASP A 141 -0.94 13.37 -21.61
C ASP A 141 -1.52 12.17 -22.36
N THR A 142 -2.84 12.02 -22.33
CA THR A 142 -3.54 10.96 -23.06
C THR A 142 -3.30 10.97 -24.55
N ALA A 143 -3.08 12.14 -25.15
CA ALA A 143 -2.80 12.27 -26.56
C ALA A 143 -1.43 11.67 -26.94
N GLN A 144 -0.56 11.49 -25.97
CA GLN A 144 0.77 10.93 -26.14
C GLN A 144 0.94 9.54 -25.55
N MET A 145 -0.09 9.02 -24.91
CA MET A 145 -0.08 7.65 -24.38
C MET A 145 0.13 6.63 -25.49
N GLY A 146 1.11 5.75 -25.30
CA GLY A 146 1.42 4.69 -26.25
C GLY A 146 2.18 5.17 -27.49
N ILE A 147 2.58 6.42 -27.55
CA ILE A 147 3.47 6.94 -28.58
C ILE A 147 4.91 6.63 -28.19
N GLU A 148 5.74 6.38 -29.20
CA GLU A 148 7.17 6.17 -29.01
C GLU A 148 7.80 7.41 -28.36
N GLY A 149 8.58 7.20 -27.31
CA GLY A 149 9.21 8.26 -26.56
C GLY A 149 8.82 8.24 -25.08
N PRO A 150 9.14 9.29 -24.33
CA PRO A 150 8.85 9.37 -22.90
C PRO A 150 7.37 9.49 -22.60
N ALA A 151 6.54 9.55 -23.63
CA ALA A 151 5.10 9.56 -23.54
C ALA A 151 4.59 8.20 -23.08
N GLY A 152 3.54 8.16 -22.34
CA GLY A 152 2.78 6.97 -22.42
C GLY A 152 2.43 6.25 -21.14
N LEU A 153 2.72 6.79 -19.99
CA LEU A 153 2.44 6.08 -18.75
C LEU A 153 1.43 6.76 -17.84
N GLY A 154 0.59 7.63 -18.36
CA GLY A 154 -0.39 8.29 -17.54
C GLY A 154 -0.99 9.53 -18.17
N TYR A 155 -1.44 10.44 -17.34
CA TYR A 155 -2.05 11.70 -17.70
C TYR A 155 -1.23 12.83 -17.13
N GLY A 156 -1.04 13.86 -17.88
CA GLY A 156 -0.28 15.03 -17.52
C GLY A 156 0.55 15.50 -18.69
N GLY A 157 1.40 16.42 -18.48
CA GLY A 157 2.29 16.97 -19.47
C GLY A 157 3.69 17.13 -18.91
N ASP A 158 4.49 17.87 -19.61
CA ASP A 158 5.87 18.18 -19.22
C ASP A 158 5.94 19.09 -17.98
N GLU A 159 4.81 19.65 -17.58
CA GLU A 159 4.72 20.53 -16.41
C GLU A 159 5.10 19.86 -15.08
N LEU A 160 5.03 18.53 -15.03
CA LEU A 160 5.48 17.78 -13.85
C LEU A 160 6.97 17.46 -13.85
N ALA A 161 7.64 17.68 -14.98
CA ALA A 161 9.05 17.38 -15.10
C ALA A 161 9.90 18.20 -14.13
N GLY A 162 10.77 17.52 -13.43
CA GLY A 162 11.63 18.15 -12.46
C GLY A 162 10.93 18.67 -11.22
N HIS A 163 9.65 18.34 -11.01
CA HIS A 163 8.91 18.69 -9.80
C HIS A 163 8.90 17.55 -8.79
N PHE A 164 8.74 17.89 -7.53
CA PHE A 164 8.42 16.95 -6.50
C PHE A 164 6.92 16.74 -6.45
N ILE A 165 6.49 15.49 -6.39
CA ILE A 165 5.09 15.10 -6.20
C ILE A 165 4.94 14.28 -4.92
N MET A 166 3.78 14.38 -4.30
CA MET A 166 3.45 13.53 -3.17
C MET A 166 3.06 12.14 -3.66
N GLY A 167 3.62 11.13 -3.04
CA GLY A 167 3.22 9.75 -3.25
C GLY A 167 1.90 9.42 -2.57
N ASN A 168 1.38 8.24 -2.87
CA ASN A 168 0.24 7.69 -2.16
C ASN A 168 0.74 6.94 -0.92
N ASP A 169 0.31 7.36 0.25
CA ASP A 169 0.63 6.71 1.53
C ASP A 169 -0.29 5.52 1.84
N PHE A 170 -1.25 5.27 0.95
CA PHE A 170 -2.24 4.19 1.08
C PHE A 170 -3.13 4.30 2.32
N SER A 171 -3.30 5.50 2.85
CA SER A 171 -4.11 5.78 4.05
C SER A 171 -5.58 6.11 3.76
N ALA A 172 -6.04 5.94 2.53
CA ALA A 172 -7.40 6.30 2.12
C ALA A 172 -8.47 5.67 3.03
N VAL A 173 -8.32 4.38 3.36
CA VAL A 173 -9.27 3.68 4.25
C VAL A 173 -9.25 4.27 5.67
N LYS A 174 -8.07 4.59 6.19
CA LYS A 174 -7.91 5.25 7.49
C LYS A 174 -8.66 6.57 7.53
N THR A 175 -8.44 7.43 6.55
CA THR A 175 -9.06 8.74 6.45
C THR A 175 -10.59 8.65 6.35
N HIS A 176 -11.10 7.73 5.54
CA HIS A 176 -12.54 7.51 5.43
C HIS A 176 -13.14 6.92 6.72
N THR A 177 -12.44 6.02 7.37
CA THR A 177 -12.89 5.46 8.66
C THR A 177 -12.95 6.55 9.73
N GLU A 178 -11.95 7.43 9.78
CA GLU A 178 -11.91 8.57 10.70
C GLU A 178 -13.08 9.54 10.46
N ALA A 179 -13.44 9.78 9.21
CA ALA A 179 -14.55 10.65 8.84
C ALA A 179 -15.94 10.06 9.17
N ILE A 180 -16.05 8.74 9.31
CA ILE A 180 -17.30 8.02 9.58
C ILE A 180 -17.45 7.73 11.07
N ALA A 181 -16.35 7.61 11.82
CA ALA A 181 -16.31 7.30 13.25
C ALA A 181 -16.84 8.45 14.10
#